data_7d2c9c46f1eb89ee80876a87d9313d76
#
_entry.id   7d2c9c46f1eb89ee80876a87d9313d76
#
_cell.length_a   1.000
_cell.length_b   1.000
_cell.length_c   1.000
_cell.angle_alpha   90.00
_cell.angle_beta   90.00
_cell.angle_gamma   90.00
#
_symmetry.space_group_name_H-M   'P 1'
#
loop_
_entity.id
_entity.type
_entity.pdbx_description
1 polymer ?
#
loop_
_entity_poly.entity_id
_entity_poly.type
_entity_poly.pdbx_seq_one_letter_code
_entity_poly.pdbx_strand_id
1 'polypeptide(L)'
;MKTSDFNYDLPEELIAQTPVEPRDHSRLLVYHRSSGQIEHKHFYDIIDYLNPGDALVINETKVIPARLLGIKEDTGVPVEVLLLRRRNATDWEALVRPGRRLRPGTVCSFGDGLLRCEVLDNVEQIGGRIVRFHCDGVFEEVLDRLGEMPLPPYIHEKLADANRYQTVYAKQEGSAAAPTAGLHFTPELLERIKTKGITVVPVLLHVGLGTFRPVKVENAEEHVMHSEFCQVTEEAAETLNRIRRAGGRIVCVGTTSVRTLETMATEDGIVHAGARDTAIFIYPGVKIKAVDALITNFHLPQSTLLMLVSALTGRDEALRVYGEAVQERYRFFSFGDAMFIE
;
A
#
# COMPACT_ATOMS: atom_id res chain seq x y z
N MET A 1 -0.35 1.66 24.89
CA MET A 1 0.14 2.76 24.08
C MET A 1 -1.06 3.47 23.45
N LYS A 2 -1.16 4.79 23.60
CA LYS A 2 -2.30 5.54 23.05
C LYS A 2 -2.12 5.84 21.57
N THR A 3 -3.20 5.78 20.80
CA THR A 3 -3.22 6.21 19.41
C THR A 3 -2.80 7.68 19.27
N SER A 4 -3.19 8.53 20.23
CA SER A 4 -2.81 9.94 20.31
C SER A 4 -1.30 10.18 20.50
N ASP A 5 -0.54 9.18 20.98
CA ASP A 5 0.91 9.27 21.13
C ASP A 5 1.63 9.36 19.78
N PHE A 6 0.94 9.06 18.67
CA PHE A 6 1.42 9.14 17.29
C PHE A 6 0.86 10.35 16.55
N ASN A 7 0.43 11.36 17.27
CA ASN A 7 -0.04 12.60 16.66
C ASN A 7 1.12 13.55 16.36
N TYR A 8 1.03 14.27 15.25
CA TYR A 8 1.88 15.41 14.90
C TYR A 8 1.05 16.38 14.05
N ASP A 9 1.46 17.65 14.03
CA ASP A 9 0.82 18.65 13.18
C ASP A 9 1.23 18.48 11.73
N LEU A 10 0.25 18.19 10.87
CA LEU A 10 0.43 18.10 9.43
C LEU A 10 -0.41 19.17 8.74
N PRO A 11 0.22 20.24 8.18
CA PRO A 11 -0.49 21.20 7.33
C PRO A 11 -1.11 20.52 6.11
N GLU A 12 -2.37 20.83 5.82
CA GLU A 12 -3.12 20.21 4.73
C GLU A 12 -2.47 20.44 3.35
N GLU A 13 -1.85 21.61 3.17
CA GLU A 13 -1.13 21.95 1.93
C GLU A 13 0.09 21.07 1.65
N LEU A 14 0.60 20.33 2.63
CA LEU A 14 1.69 19.38 2.42
C LEU A 14 1.19 18.01 1.91
N ILE A 15 -0.10 17.76 1.91
CA ILE A 15 -0.68 16.52 1.36
C ILE A 15 -0.67 16.61 -0.17
N ALA A 16 0.19 15.80 -0.80
CA ALA A 16 0.38 15.85 -2.24
C ALA A 16 -0.87 15.40 -3.00
N GLN A 17 -1.36 16.24 -3.90
CA GLN A 17 -2.50 15.93 -4.77
C GLN A 17 -2.06 15.35 -6.11
N THR A 18 -0.86 15.67 -6.57
CA THR A 18 -0.31 15.22 -7.85
C THR A 18 1.09 14.65 -7.69
N PRO A 19 1.48 13.65 -8.49
CA PRO A 19 2.83 13.09 -8.47
C PRO A 19 3.87 14.07 -9.07
N VAL A 20 5.13 13.89 -8.68
CA VAL A 20 6.27 14.57 -9.29
C VAL A 20 6.66 13.88 -10.60
N GLU A 21 7.08 14.65 -11.60
CA GLU A 21 7.68 14.16 -12.85
C GLU A 21 9.10 14.71 -13.04
N PRO A 22 10.07 13.87 -13.38
CA PRO A 22 10.02 12.38 -13.36
C PRO A 22 9.78 11.81 -11.97
N ARG A 23 9.37 10.53 -11.88
CA ARG A 23 9.00 9.87 -10.60
C ARG A 23 10.10 9.94 -9.55
N ASP A 24 11.35 9.73 -9.95
CA ASP A 24 12.52 9.68 -9.08
C ASP A 24 13.09 11.06 -8.70
N HIS A 25 12.42 12.16 -9.15
CA HIS A 25 12.75 13.52 -8.74
C HIS A 25 11.99 13.97 -7.48
N SER A 26 11.17 13.12 -6.88
CA SER A 26 10.65 13.37 -5.52
C SER A 26 11.82 13.53 -4.53
N ARG A 27 11.60 14.25 -3.43
CA ARG A 27 12.61 14.38 -2.37
C ARG A 27 12.75 13.06 -1.61
N LEU A 28 13.91 12.83 -1.05
CA LEU A 28 14.23 11.70 -0.18
C LEU A 28 14.82 12.23 1.12
N LEU A 29 14.18 11.90 2.24
CA LEU A 29 14.75 12.07 3.56
C LEU A 29 15.41 10.75 3.97
N VAL A 30 16.72 10.77 4.20
CA VAL A 30 17.48 9.61 4.69
C VAL A 30 17.64 9.73 6.18
N TYR A 31 17.22 8.73 6.93
CA TYR A 31 17.36 8.65 8.38
C TYR A 31 18.25 7.48 8.78
N HIS A 32 19.40 7.81 9.40
CA HIS A 32 20.36 6.84 9.91
C HIS A 32 20.05 6.49 11.37
N ARG A 33 19.47 5.31 11.62
CA ARG A 33 19.06 4.87 12.97
C ARG A 33 20.23 4.81 13.96
N SER A 34 21.43 4.48 13.48
CA SER A 34 22.61 4.33 14.33
C SER A 34 23.14 5.63 14.90
N SER A 35 22.99 6.73 14.16
CA SER A 35 23.52 8.07 14.52
C SER A 35 22.45 9.10 14.83
N GLY A 36 21.19 8.84 14.41
CA GLY A 36 20.11 9.82 14.47
C GLY A 36 20.22 10.93 13.42
N GLN A 37 21.17 10.82 12.48
CA GLN A 37 21.39 11.84 11.44
C GLN A 37 20.29 11.80 10.38
N ILE A 38 19.97 12.97 9.83
CA ILE A 38 19.04 13.16 8.71
C ILE A 38 19.82 13.77 7.55
N GLU A 39 19.60 13.26 6.34
CA GLU A 39 20.07 13.85 5.10
C GLU A 39 18.88 14.16 4.18
N HIS A 40 18.98 15.24 3.41
CA HIS A 40 17.98 15.64 2.42
C HIS A 40 18.54 15.45 1.01
N LYS A 41 17.88 14.59 0.23
CA LYS A 41 18.30 14.14 -1.09
C LYS A 41 17.12 14.15 -2.06
N HIS A 42 17.33 13.64 -3.26
CA HIS A 42 16.27 13.25 -4.19
C HIS A 42 16.20 11.73 -4.31
N PHE A 43 15.08 11.19 -4.76
CA PHE A 43 14.89 9.76 -4.78
C PHE A 43 15.87 9.02 -5.70
N TYR A 44 16.32 9.64 -6.79
CA TYR A 44 17.36 9.06 -7.66
C TYR A 44 18.70 8.83 -6.95
N ASP A 45 18.95 9.47 -5.80
CA ASP A 45 20.14 9.28 -4.97
C ASP A 45 20.04 8.03 -4.09
N ILE A 46 18.88 7.34 -4.03
CA ILE A 46 18.70 6.13 -3.20
C ILE A 46 19.75 5.05 -3.53
N ILE A 47 20.21 5.02 -4.77
CA ILE A 47 21.23 4.06 -5.22
C ILE A 47 22.54 4.20 -4.41
N ASP A 48 22.87 5.37 -3.90
CA ASP A 48 24.10 5.62 -3.13
C ASP A 48 24.06 4.97 -1.74
N TYR A 49 22.86 4.70 -1.24
CA TYR A 49 22.60 4.09 0.07
C TYR A 49 22.39 2.56 0.01
N LEU A 50 22.33 1.98 -1.20
CA LEU A 50 22.22 0.55 -1.41
C LEU A 50 23.59 -0.06 -1.71
N ASN A 51 23.92 -1.19 -1.10
CA ASN A 51 25.22 -1.85 -1.27
C ASN A 51 25.12 -3.08 -2.19
N PRO A 52 26.17 -3.37 -2.99
CA PRO A 52 26.23 -4.64 -3.70
C PRO A 52 26.02 -5.81 -2.73
N GLY A 53 25.15 -6.73 -3.12
CA GLY A 53 24.76 -7.86 -2.26
C GLY A 53 23.52 -7.64 -1.39
N ASP A 54 22.94 -6.41 -1.35
CA ASP A 54 21.65 -6.16 -0.73
C ASP A 54 20.49 -6.75 -1.56
N ALA A 55 19.36 -7.02 -0.92
CA ALA A 55 18.08 -7.27 -1.56
C ALA A 55 17.20 -6.03 -1.50
N LEU A 56 16.61 -5.65 -2.63
CA LEU A 56 15.54 -4.65 -2.71
C LEU A 56 14.21 -5.37 -2.90
N VAL A 57 13.38 -5.43 -1.84
CA VAL A 57 12.11 -6.15 -1.85
C VAL A 57 10.99 -5.24 -2.31
N ILE A 58 10.32 -5.61 -3.39
CA ILE A 58 9.26 -4.85 -4.02
C ILE A 58 7.94 -5.61 -4.00
N ASN A 59 6.82 -4.89 -3.84
CA ASN A 59 5.48 -5.47 -3.96
C ASN A 59 4.97 -5.31 -5.39
N GLU A 60 4.91 -6.42 -6.15
CA GLU A 60 4.53 -6.42 -7.57
C GLU A 60 3.01 -6.44 -7.82
N THR A 61 2.21 -6.14 -6.79
CA THR A 61 0.76 -6.04 -6.95
C THR A 61 0.38 -4.97 -7.97
N LYS A 62 -0.68 -5.26 -8.75
CA LYS A 62 -1.25 -4.33 -9.74
C LYS A 62 -2.63 -3.88 -9.27
N VAL A 63 -2.87 -2.57 -9.29
CA VAL A 63 -4.17 -2.00 -8.96
C VAL A 63 -5.12 -2.27 -10.12
N ILE A 64 -6.31 -2.77 -9.78
CA ILE A 64 -7.41 -2.94 -10.74
C ILE A 64 -8.27 -1.67 -10.78
N PRO A 65 -8.99 -1.37 -11.88
CA PRO A 65 -9.93 -0.26 -11.95
C PRO A 65 -11.18 -0.56 -11.11
N ALA A 66 -11.00 -0.62 -9.80
CA ALA A 66 -11.92 -1.18 -8.84
C ALA A 66 -13.14 -0.32 -8.54
N ARG A 67 -13.18 0.94 -9.02
CA ARG A 67 -14.27 1.89 -8.76
C ARG A 67 -15.26 1.89 -9.89
N LEU A 68 -16.46 1.40 -9.64
CA LEU A 68 -17.56 1.32 -10.61
C LEU A 68 -18.62 2.38 -10.30
N LEU A 69 -18.94 3.21 -11.27
CA LEU A 69 -20.01 4.19 -11.20
C LEU A 69 -21.20 3.73 -12.06
N GLY A 70 -22.38 3.70 -11.47
CA GLY A 70 -23.58 3.19 -12.15
C GLY A 70 -24.86 3.72 -11.53
N ILE A 71 -25.93 3.00 -11.75
CA ILE A 71 -27.25 3.34 -11.23
C ILE A 71 -27.92 2.13 -10.56
N LYS A 72 -28.77 2.40 -9.59
CA LYS A 72 -29.71 1.40 -9.06
C LYS A 72 -30.82 1.18 -10.08
N GLU A 73 -31.07 -0.05 -10.54
CA GLU A 73 -31.95 -0.34 -11.68
C GLU A 73 -33.40 0.10 -11.48
N ASP A 74 -33.95 -0.05 -10.29
CA ASP A 74 -35.36 0.24 -9.99
C ASP A 74 -35.66 1.73 -9.86
N THR A 75 -34.67 2.55 -9.49
CA THR A 75 -34.88 3.98 -9.15
C THR A 75 -34.04 4.94 -9.95
N GLY A 76 -33.05 4.48 -10.72
CA GLY A 76 -32.10 5.33 -11.44
C GLY A 76 -31.16 6.13 -10.54
N VAL A 77 -31.12 5.86 -9.23
CA VAL A 77 -30.25 6.57 -8.30
C VAL A 77 -28.80 6.25 -8.59
N PRO A 78 -27.92 7.28 -8.74
CA PRO A 78 -26.48 7.06 -8.89
C PRO A 78 -25.90 6.24 -7.74
N VAL A 79 -25.05 5.28 -8.08
CA VAL A 79 -24.37 4.40 -7.14
C VAL A 79 -22.88 4.31 -7.47
N GLU A 80 -22.09 4.07 -6.42
CA GLU A 80 -20.68 3.71 -6.50
C GLU A 80 -20.50 2.34 -5.86
N VAL A 81 -19.81 1.44 -6.55
CA VAL A 81 -19.37 0.14 -6.02
C VAL A 81 -17.85 0.08 -6.14
N LEU A 82 -17.18 -0.08 -5.02
CA LEU A 82 -15.73 -0.10 -4.94
C LEU A 82 -15.28 -1.48 -4.50
N LEU A 83 -14.67 -2.22 -5.41
CA LEU A 83 -14.19 -3.58 -5.21
C LEU A 83 -13.04 -3.61 -4.22
N LEU A 84 -13.09 -4.55 -3.25
CA LEU A 84 -12.05 -4.70 -2.23
C LEU A 84 -11.33 -6.05 -2.34
N ARG A 85 -12.10 -7.14 -2.39
CA ARG A 85 -11.57 -8.49 -2.37
C ARG A 85 -12.47 -9.43 -3.18
N ARG A 86 -11.85 -10.18 -4.08
CA ARG A 86 -12.53 -11.25 -4.82
C ARG A 86 -12.75 -12.46 -3.91
N ARG A 87 -13.96 -12.97 -3.85
CA ARG A 87 -14.31 -14.19 -3.11
C ARG A 87 -14.32 -15.43 -3.98
N ASN A 88 -14.83 -15.29 -5.21
CA ASN A 88 -14.87 -16.34 -6.24
C ASN A 88 -14.96 -15.71 -7.63
N ALA A 89 -15.32 -16.47 -8.64
CA ALA A 89 -15.37 -15.98 -10.02
C ALA A 89 -16.30 -14.76 -10.22
N THR A 90 -17.38 -14.65 -9.45
CA THR A 90 -18.44 -13.64 -9.62
C THR A 90 -18.63 -12.74 -8.40
N ASP A 91 -18.26 -13.19 -7.20
CA ASP A 91 -18.60 -12.53 -5.95
C ASP A 91 -17.41 -11.75 -5.39
N TRP A 92 -17.69 -10.53 -4.94
CA TRP A 92 -16.72 -9.61 -4.39
C TRP A 92 -17.18 -9.00 -3.07
N GLU A 93 -16.24 -8.74 -2.19
CA GLU A 93 -16.44 -7.77 -1.13
C GLU A 93 -16.25 -6.37 -1.71
N ALA A 94 -17.17 -5.46 -1.41
CA ALA A 94 -17.15 -4.11 -1.93
C ALA A 94 -17.64 -3.09 -0.90
N LEU A 95 -17.12 -1.86 -0.98
CA LEU A 95 -17.79 -0.71 -0.39
C LEU A 95 -18.80 -0.15 -1.38
N VAL A 96 -19.91 0.37 -0.87
CA VAL A 96 -20.98 0.89 -1.73
C VAL A 96 -21.48 2.25 -1.25
N ARG A 97 -21.84 3.13 -2.18
CA ARG A 97 -22.50 4.41 -1.93
C ARG A 97 -23.73 4.58 -2.83
N PRO A 98 -24.85 5.05 -2.26
CA PRO A 98 -25.13 5.31 -0.85
C PRO A 98 -25.44 4.00 -0.10
N GLY A 99 -24.69 3.71 0.98
CA GLY A 99 -24.77 2.41 1.70
C GLY A 99 -26.14 2.06 2.24
N ARG A 100 -26.95 3.06 2.66
CA ARG A 100 -28.31 2.83 3.19
C ARG A 100 -29.31 2.36 2.13
N ARG A 101 -29.06 2.67 0.85
CA ARG A 101 -29.95 2.33 -0.28
C ARG A 101 -29.57 1.04 -0.99
N LEU A 102 -28.34 0.57 -0.80
CA LEU A 102 -27.80 -0.65 -1.39
C LEU A 102 -27.84 -1.79 -0.36
N ARG A 103 -29.05 -2.37 -0.18
CA ARG A 103 -29.33 -3.48 0.74
C ARG A 103 -29.32 -4.81 -0.03
N PRO A 104 -29.20 -5.95 0.66
CA PRO A 104 -29.38 -7.26 0.03
C PRO A 104 -30.63 -7.33 -0.87
N GLY A 105 -30.50 -7.90 -2.07
CA GLY A 105 -31.52 -7.94 -3.11
C GLY A 105 -31.53 -6.71 -4.04
N THR A 106 -30.70 -5.68 -3.78
CA THR A 106 -30.59 -4.53 -4.69
C THR A 106 -29.78 -4.93 -5.93
N VAL A 107 -30.26 -4.51 -7.11
CA VAL A 107 -29.55 -4.67 -8.39
C VAL A 107 -29.09 -3.31 -8.89
N CYS A 108 -27.83 -3.24 -9.33
CA CYS A 108 -27.21 -2.08 -9.93
C CYS A 108 -26.72 -2.39 -11.35
N SER A 109 -26.71 -1.38 -12.21
CA SER A 109 -26.29 -1.47 -13.60
C SER A 109 -25.19 -0.45 -13.89
N PHE A 110 -24.20 -0.84 -14.70
CA PHE A 110 -23.05 -0.05 -15.09
C PHE A 110 -22.88 -0.12 -16.61
N GLY A 111 -22.46 1.00 -17.24
CA GLY A 111 -22.16 1.06 -18.67
C GLY A 111 -23.35 0.64 -19.53
N ASP A 112 -24.54 1.21 -19.30
CA ASP A 112 -25.77 0.91 -20.06
C ASP A 112 -26.12 -0.59 -20.09
N GLY A 113 -25.86 -1.30 -18.97
CA GLY A 113 -26.21 -2.71 -18.82
C GLY A 113 -25.10 -3.69 -19.20
N LEU A 114 -23.93 -3.24 -19.59
CA LEU A 114 -22.77 -4.11 -19.86
C LEU A 114 -22.33 -4.92 -18.63
N LEU A 115 -22.50 -4.33 -17.44
CA LEU A 115 -22.23 -5.00 -16.18
C LEU A 115 -23.38 -4.76 -15.21
N ARG A 116 -23.82 -5.81 -14.55
CA ARG A 116 -24.82 -5.75 -13.49
C ARG A 116 -24.25 -6.34 -12.21
N CYS A 117 -24.63 -5.81 -11.06
CA CYS A 117 -24.33 -6.46 -9.80
C CYS A 117 -25.57 -6.57 -8.91
N GLU A 118 -25.67 -7.67 -8.18
CA GLU A 118 -26.64 -7.90 -7.12
C GLU A 118 -25.95 -7.83 -5.77
N VAL A 119 -26.52 -7.10 -4.83
CA VAL A 119 -26.08 -7.08 -3.44
C VAL A 119 -26.62 -8.33 -2.74
N LEU A 120 -25.73 -9.20 -2.30
CA LEU A 120 -26.09 -10.48 -1.68
C LEU A 120 -26.23 -10.35 -0.15
N ASP A 121 -25.27 -9.71 0.50
CA ASP A 121 -25.19 -9.65 1.96
C ASP A 121 -24.39 -8.44 2.44
N ASN A 122 -24.43 -8.20 3.75
CA ASN A 122 -23.64 -7.18 4.44
C ASN A 122 -22.34 -7.77 4.96
N VAL A 123 -21.26 -6.98 4.94
CA VAL A 123 -19.99 -7.30 5.60
C VAL A 123 -19.82 -6.31 6.76
N GLU A 124 -20.22 -6.70 7.96
CA GLU A 124 -20.29 -5.81 9.13
C GLU A 124 -18.92 -5.23 9.52
N GLN A 125 -17.89 -6.06 9.49
CA GLN A 125 -16.51 -5.68 9.88
C GLN A 125 -15.97 -4.48 9.10
N ILE A 126 -16.36 -4.33 7.85
CA ILE A 126 -15.90 -3.24 6.97
C ILE A 126 -17.00 -2.25 6.61
N GLY A 127 -18.25 -2.51 7.03
CA GLY A 127 -19.43 -1.73 6.59
C GLY A 127 -19.69 -1.86 5.08
N GLY A 128 -19.23 -2.97 4.50
CA GLY A 128 -19.31 -3.28 3.09
C GLY A 128 -20.48 -4.17 2.71
N ARG A 129 -20.40 -4.70 1.50
CA ARG A 129 -21.37 -5.65 0.91
C ARG A 129 -20.64 -6.80 0.25
N ILE A 130 -21.31 -7.94 0.18
CA ILE A 130 -21.02 -8.99 -0.81
C ILE A 130 -21.86 -8.65 -2.04
N VAL A 131 -21.21 -8.51 -3.18
CA VAL A 131 -21.87 -8.24 -4.46
C VAL A 131 -21.54 -9.34 -5.46
N ARG A 132 -22.53 -9.76 -6.26
CA ARG A 132 -22.35 -10.70 -7.36
C ARG A 132 -22.49 -9.99 -8.69
N PHE A 133 -21.48 -10.17 -9.54
CA PHE A 133 -21.47 -9.58 -10.87
C PHE A 133 -21.99 -10.54 -11.94
N HIS A 134 -22.67 -9.96 -12.92
CA HIS A 134 -23.17 -10.60 -14.13
C HIS A 134 -22.79 -9.74 -15.34
N CYS A 135 -22.11 -10.32 -16.30
CA CYS A 135 -21.79 -9.71 -17.60
C CYS A 135 -21.69 -10.77 -18.68
N ASP A 136 -21.83 -10.34 -19.93
CA ASP A 136 -21.54 -11.17 -21.09
C ASP A 136 -20.04 -11.05 -21.40
N GLY A 137 -19.32 -12.19 -21.36
CA GLY A 137 -17.89 -12.25 -21.63
C GLY A 137 -17.01 -12.30 -20.38
N VAL A 138 -15.78 -11.79 -20.50
CA VAL A 138 -14.78 -11.83 -19.44
C VAL A 138 -14.95 -10.62 -18.52
N PHE A 139 -15.16 -10.87 -17.23
CA PHE A 139 -15.39 -9.82 -16.23
C PHE A 139 -14.27 -8.77 -16.20
N GLU A 140 -13.03 -9.20 -16.28
CA GLU A 140 -11.85 -8.34 -16.23
C GLU A 140 -11.83 -7.34 -17.41
N GLU A 141 -12.20 -7.77 -18.62
CA GLU A 141 -12.30 -6.90 -19.80
C GLU A 141 -13.40 -5.85 -19.65
N VAL A 142 -14.52 -6.25 -19.05
CA VAL A 142 -15.63 -5.31 -18.77
C VAL A 142 -15.24 -4.34 -17.66
N LEU A 143 -14.55 -4.82 -16.64
CA LEU A 143 -14.03 -3.98 -15.55
C LEU A 143 -13.02 -2.94 -16.06
N ASP A 144 -12.12 -3.33 -16.97
CA ASP A 144 -11.14 -2.41 -17.58
C ASP A 144 -11.81 -1.30 -18.40
N ARG A 145 -12.98 -1.58 -18.98
CA ARG A 145 -13.75 -0.59 -19.77
C ARG A 145 -14.57 0.37 -18.92
N LEU A 146 -15.12 -0.10 -17.81
CA LEU A 146 -16.09 0.63 -16.99
C LEU A 146 -15.52 1.18 -15.69
N GLY A 147 -14.47 0.54 -15.18
CA GLY A 147 -13.89 0.87 -13.89
C GLY A 147 -12.97 2.09 -13.96
N GLU A 148 -12.94 2.81 -12.86
CA GLU A 148 -12.00 3.89 -12.63
C GLU A 148 -10.92 3.47 -11.62
N MET A 149 -9.72 4.06 -11.73
CA MET A 149 -8.64 3.86 -10.76
C MET A 149 -9.10 4.35 -9.37
N PRO A 150 -9.06 3.51 -8.35
CA PRO A 150 -9.51 3.87 -7.01
C PRO A 150 -8.45 4.69 -6.27
N LEU A 151 -8.48 6.00 -6.44
CA LEU A 151 -7.57 6.89 -5.70
C LEU A 151 -7.96 6.95 -4.21
N PRO A 152 -6.98 7.11 -3.31
CA PRO A 152 -7.25 7.37 -1.90
C PRO A 152 -8.15 8.59 -1.68
N PRO A 153 -8.98 8.61 -0.62
CA PRO A 153 -10.00 9.63 -0.42
C PRO A 153 -9.46 11.06 -0.20
N TYR A 154 -8.19 11.21 0.12
CA TYR A 154 -7.53 12.51 0.31
C TYR A 154 -6.95 13.09 -1.00
N ILE A 155 -7.00 12.34 -2.11
CA ILE A 155 -6.66 12.84 -3.45
C ILE A 155 -7.96 13.27 -4.11
N HIS A 156 -8.10 14.55 -4.34
CA HIS A 156 -9.28 15.16 -4.95
C HIS A 156 -9.06 15.52 -6.43
N GLU A 157 -7.80 15.62 -6.83
CA GLU A 157 -7.41 15.90 -8.21
C GLU A 157 -7.52 14.64 -9.08
N LYS A 158 -8.06 14.83 -10.30
CA LYS A 158 -8.06 13.75 -11.30
C LYS A 158 -6.67 13.59 -11.89
N LEU A 159 -6.20 12.35 -11.92
CA LEU A 159 -4.96 12.03 -12.62
C LEU A 159 -5.15 12.19 -14.13
N ALA A 160 -4.23 12.91 -14.78
CA ALA A 160 -4.17 12.99 -16.23
C ALA A 160 -3.84 11.62 -16.86
N ASP A 161 -3.03 10.81 -16.17
CA ASP A 161 -2.67 9.45 -16.55
C ASP A 161 -2.90 8.52 -15.35
N ALA A 162 -3.86 7.59 -15.46
CA ALA A 162 -4.17 6.59 -14.44
C ALA A 162 -2.96 5.68 -14.10
N ASN A 163 -2.04 5.47 -15.06
CA ASN A 163 -0.83 4.68 -14.84
C ASN A 163 0.14 5.33 -13.84
N ARG A 164 -0.05 6.60 -13.50
CA ARG A 164 0.73 7.25 -12.43
C ARG A 164 0.43 6.68 -11.05
N TYR A 165 -0.71 6.00 -10.87
CA TYR A 165 -1.06 5.27 -9.64
C TYR A 165 -0.75 3.77 -9.77
N GLN A 166 0.26 3.40 -10.58
CA GLN A 166 0.84 2.07 -10.69
C GLN A 166 2.35 2.13 -10.56
N THR A 167 2.95 1.12 -9.93
CA THR A 167 4.40 0.96 -9.95
C THR A 167 4.85 0.49 -11.34
N VAL A 168 6.08 0.82 -11.74
CA VAL A 168 6.64 0.41 -13.05
C VAL A 168 6.89 -1.10 -13.13
N TYR A 169 6.77 -1.81 -12.02
CA TYR A 169 6.95 -3.26 -11.89
C TYR A 169 5.67 -4.01 -11.50
N ALA A 170 4.52 -3.36 -11.56
CA ALA A 170 3.23 -3.99 -11.26
C ALA A 170 2.92 -5.14 -12.24
N LYS A 171 2.58 -6.32 -11.71
CA LYS A 171 2.29 -7.53 -12.51
C LYS A 171 1.00 -8.22 -12.12
N GLN A 172 0.81 -8.52 -10.83
CA GLN A 172 -0.28 -9.36 -10.36
C GLN A 172 -1.49 -8.53 -9.96
N GLU A 173 -2.56 -8.61 -10.73
CA GLU A 173 -3.82 -7.90 -10.49
C GLU A 173 -4.52 -8.39 -9.22
N GLY A 174 -5.23 -7.47 -8.55
CA GLY A 174 -6.04 -7.81 -7.37
C GLY A 174 -6.03 -6.75 -6.28
N SER A 175 -5.23 -5.69 -6.42
CA SER A 175 -5.11 -4.63 -5.41
C SER A 175 -6.13 -3.52 -5.63
N ALA A 176 -6.72 -3.03 -4.53
CA ALA A 176 -7.55 -1.83 -4.55
C ALA A 176 -6.75 -0.53 -4.34
N ALA A 177 -5.45 -0.62 -4.01
CA ALA A 177 -4.57 0.53 -3.85
C ALA A 177 -3.14 0.18 -4.25
N ALA A 178 -2.37 1.20 -4.70
CA ALA A 178 -0.97 1.02 -5.07
C ALA A 178 -0.06 0.91 -3.84
N PRO A 179 1.05 0.14 -3.91
CA PRO A 179 2.13 0.20 -2.93
C PRO A 179 2.96 1.47 -3.21
N THR A 180 2.50 2.61 -2.65
CA THR A 180 2.87 3.95 -3.11
C THR A 180 4.34 4.32 -2.96
N ALA A 181 5.10 3.69 -2.04
CA ALA A 181 6.55 3.86 -1.98
C ALA A 181 7.26 3.36 -3.26
N GLY A 182 6.64 2.45 -3.99
CA GLY A 182 7.15 1.98 -5.27
C GLY A 182 6.91 2.95 -6.43
N LEU A 183 6.06 3.95 -6.27
CA LEU A 183 5.76 4.94 -7.31
C LEU A 183 6.94 5.85 -7.63
N HIS A 184 7.93 5.94 -6.75
CA HIS A 184 9.14 6.74 -6.94
C HIS A 184 10.13 6.12 -7.92
N PHE A 185 10.06 4.81 -8.16
CA PHE A 185 11.00 4.13 -9.06
C PHE A 185 10.66 4.36 -10.53
N THR A 186 11.73 4.57 -11.33
CA THR A 186 11.70 4.50 -12.78
C THR A 186 12.32 3.19 -13.26
N PRO A 187 12.03 2.71 -14.48
CA PRO A 187 12.71 1.55 -15.05
C PRO A 187 14.22 1.73 -15.09
N GLU A 188 14.69 2.93 -15.42
CA GLU A 188 16.12 3.29 -15.55
C GLU A 188 16.82 3.20 -14.19
N LEU A 189 16.19 3.72 -13.12
CA LEU A 189 16.74 3.63 -11.76
C LEU A 189 16.84 2.17 -11.29
N LEU A 190 15.81 1.34 -11.55
CA LEU A 190 15.84 -0.09 -11.23
C LEU A 190 16.96 -0.84 -11.97
N GLU A 191 17.19 -0.54 -13.24
CA GLU A 191 18.29 -1.16 -13.99
C GLU A 191 19.66 -0.73 -13.46
N ARG A 192 19.83 0.53 -13.08
CA ARG A 192 21.07 1.01 -12.42
C ARG A 192 21.29 0.30 -11.08
N ILE A 193 20.23 0.10 -10.29
CA ILE A 193 20.27 -0.63 -9.00
C ILE A 193 20.72 -2.07 -9.23
N LYS A 194 20.14 -2.79 -10.18
CA LYS A 194 20.54 -4.16 -10.55
C LYS A 194 21.99 -4.22 -11.02
N THR A 195 22.39 -3.28 -11.87
CA THR A 195 23.78 -3.18 -12.40
C THR A 195 24.79 -2.94 -11.27
N LYS A 196 24.40 -2.22 -10.20
CA LYS A 196 25.24 -2.04 -9.01
C LYS A 196 25.41 -3.32 -8.18
N GLY A 197 24.65 -4.39 -8.47
CA GLY A 197 24.73 -5.68 -7.79
C GLY A 197 23.72 -5.86 -6.65
N ILE A 198 22.63 -5.08 -6.66
CA ILE A 198 21.50 -5.24 -5.75
C ILE A 198 20.47 -6.17 -6.40
N THR A 199 20.01 -7.18 -5.66
CA THR A 199 19.01 -8.14 -6.14
C THR A 199 17.61 -7.61 -5.88
N VAL A 200 16.82 -7.37 -6.95
CA VAL A 200 15.41 -6.98 -6.82
C VAL A 200 14.58 -8.24 -6.63
N VAL A 201 13.88 -8.33 -5.50
CA VAL A 201 13.10 -9.52 -5.09
C VAL A 201 11.62 -9.15 -5.01
N PRO A 202 10.77 -9.69 -5.88
CA PRO A 202 9.34 -9.43 -5.84
C PRO A 202 8.66 -10.26 -4.73
N VAL A 203 7.71 -9.63 -4.05
CA VAL A 203 6.72 -10.24 -3.17
C VAL A 203 5.33 -9.73 -3.55
N LEU A 204 4.28 -10.33 -3.03
CA LEU A 204 2.90 -9.93 -3.30
C LEU A 204 2.18 -9.60 -2.00
N LEU A 205 1.51 -8.45 -1.96
CA LEU A 205 0.44 -8.15 -1.02
C LEU A 205 -0.61 -7.32 -1.75
N HIS A 206 -1.83 -7.81 -1.81
CA HIS A 206 -2.96 -7.06 -2.36
C HIS A 206 -3.48 -6.06 -1.32
N VAL A 207 -3.23 -4.78 -1.60
CA VAL A 207 -3.57 -3.69 -0.68
C VAL A 207 -5.06 -3.42 -0.71
N GLY A 208 -5.70 -3.55 0.44
CA GLY A 208 -7.09 -3.15 0.64
C GLY A 208 -7.22 -1.68 1.05
N LEU A 209 -8.40 -1.10 0.88
CA LEU A 209 -8.67 0.29 1.27
C LEU A 209 -8.70 0.51 2.79
N GLY A 210 -8.67 -0.56 3.58
CA GLY A 210 -8.56 -0.47 5.02
C GLY A 210 -7.29 0.25 5.49
N THR A 211 -6.22 0.21 4.68
CA THR A 211 -4.95 0.90 4.94
C THR A 211 -5.11 2.43 5.09
N PHE A 212 -6.14 3.01 4.47
CA PHE A 212 -6.43 4.45 4.56
C PHE A 212 -7.44 4.82 5.64
N ARG A 213 -7.92 3.84 6.44
CA ARG A 213 -8.85 4.13 7.52
C ARG A 213 -8.10 4.62 8.75
N PRO A 214 -8.55 5.72 9.39
CA PRO A 214 -7.95 6.15 10.64
C PRO A 214 -8.20 5.12 11.75
N VAL A 215 -7.25 4.98 12.65
CA VAL A 215 -7.40 4.20 13.88
C VAL A 215 -8.43 4.90 14.77
N LYS A 216 -9.46 4.18 15.21
CA LYS A 216 -10.57 4.75 15.98
C LYS A 216 -10.53 4.38 17.46
N VAL A 217 -9.66 3.46 17.85
CA VAL A 217 -9.49 3.01 19.23
C VAL A 217 -8.53 3.93 19.98
N GLU A 218 -8.74 4.08 21.30
CA GLU A 218 -7.85 4.87 22.14
C GLU A 218 -6.50 4.18 22.35
N ASN A 219 -6.52 2.88 22.62
CA ASN A 219 -5.31 2.07 22.78
C ASN A 219 -4.96 1.41 21.46
N ALA A 220 -3.78 1.71 20.93
CA ALA A 220 -3.34 1.21 19.63
C ALA A 220 -3.37 -0.33 19.53
N GLU A 221 -3.01 -1.04 20.61
CA GLU A 221 -2.98 -2.51 20.65
C GLU A 221 -4.37 -3.15 20.48
N GLU A 222 -5.46 -2.41 20.72
CA GLU A 222 -6.84 -2.87 20.53
C GLU A 222 -7.29 -2.75 19.06
N HIS A 223 -6.45 -2.14 18.20
CA HIS A 223 -6.81 -1.99 16.80
C HIS A 223 -6.80 -3.33 16.08
N VAL A 224 -7.93 -3.65 15.46
CA VAL A 224 -8.07 -4.85 14.62
C VAL A 224 -7.71 -4.49 13.18
N MET A 225 -6.57 -5.00 12.73
CA MET A 225 -6.15 -4.87 11.33
C MET A 225 -7.08 -5.67 10.41
N HIS A 226 -7.38 -5.09 9.25
CA HIS A 226 -8.05 -5.83 8.18
C HIS A 226 -7.10 -6.86 7.57
N SER A 227 -7.69 -7.92 7.06
CA SER A 227 -6.96 -9.02 6.43
C SER A 227 -6.67 -8.69 4.97
N GLU A 228 -5.42 -8.93 4.55
CA GLU A 228 -4.95 -8.75 3.16
C GLU A 228 -4.20 -10.01 2.73
N PHE A 229 -4.38 -10.40 1.46
CA PHE A 229 -3.68 -11.55 0.90
C PHE A 229 -2.22 -11.19 0.63
N CYS A 230 -1.29 -12.06 1.09
CA CYS A 230 0.14 -11.92 0.78
C CYS A 230 0.75 -13.24 0.35
N GLN A 231 1.84 -13.14 -0.43
CA GLN A 231 2.57 -14.29 -0.96
C GLN A 231 4.06 -13.99 -1.10
N VAL A 232 4.86 -14.99 -0.79
CA VAL A 232 6.31 -15.07 -1.09
C VAL A 232 6.55 -16.36 -1.86
N THR A 233 7.17 -16.27 -3.03
CA THR A 233 7.52 -17.45 -3.84
C THR A 233 8.72 -18.21 -3.25
N GLU A 234 8.92 -19.46 -3.64
CA GLU A 234 10.10 -20.24 -3.23
C GLU A 234 11.40 -19.55 -3.62
N GLU A 235 11.48 -19.07 -4.87
CA GLU A 235 12.64 -18.34 -5.38
C GLU A 235 12.94 -17.07 -4.57
N ALA A 236 11.91 -16.29 -4.21
CA ALA A 236 12.05 -15.10 -3.40
C ALA A 236 12.56 -15.45 -1.99
N ALA A 237 11.96 -16.44 -1.33
CA ALA A 237 12.37 -16.87 0.00
C ALA A 237 13.81 -17.38 0.03
N GLU A 238 14.20 -18.25 -0.89
CA GLU A 238 15.56 -18.76 -1.02
C GLU A 238 16.59 -17.65 -1.27
N THR A 239 16.23 -16.69 -2.16
CA THR A 239 17.08 -15.55 -2.48
C THR A 239 17.32 -14.65 -1.27
N LEU A 240 16.24 -14.28 -0.55
CA LEU A 240 16.32 -13.45 0.66
C LEU A 240 17.16 -14.13 1.74
N ASN A 241 16.91 -15.41 2.01
CA ASN A 241 17.65 -16.16 3.02
C ASN A 241 19.14 -16.33 2.64
N ARG A 242 19.45 -16.50 1.35
CA ARG A 242 20.83 -16.56 0.86
C ARG A 242 21.54 -15.22 1.04
N ILE A 243 20.91 -14.10 0.67
CA ILE A 243 21.46 -12.76 0.83
C ILE A 243 21.75 -12.47 2.30
N ARG A 244 20.81 -12.75 3.19
CA ARG A 244 20.98 -12.56 4.63
C ARG A 244 22.17 -13.39 5.18
N ARG A 245 22.29 -14.67 4.80
CA ARG A 245 23.43 -15.52 5.20
C ARG A 245 24.77 -15.00 4.69
N ALA A 246 24.77 -14.30 3.56
CA ALA A 246 25.97 -13.66 3.00
C ALA A 246 26.28 -12.28 3.63
N GLY A 247 25.46 -11.80 4.59
CA GLY A 247 25.64 -10.51 5.26
C GLY A 247 25.05 -9.32 4.50
N GLY A 248 24.27 -9.55 3.43
CA GLY A 248 23.52 -8.49 2.71
C GLY A 248 22.28 -8.08 3.50
N ARG A 249 21.88 -6.83 3.30
CA ARG A 249 20.68 -6.25 3.94
C ARG A 249 19.40 -6.58 3.14
N ILE A 250 18.30 -6.69 3.85
CA ILE A 250 16.95 -6.80 3.28
C ILE A 250 16.29 -5.42 3.37
N VAL A 251 16.26 -4.72 2.24
CA VAL A 251 15.70 -3.38 2.09
C VAL A 251 14.30 -3.48 1.50
N CYS A 252 13.27 -3.14 2.28
CA CYS A 252 11.88 -3.19 1.83
C CYS A 252 11.45 -1.87 1.18
N VAL A 253 10.75 -1.98 0.05
CA VAL A 253 10.03 -0.87 -0.58
C VAL A 253 8.57 -0.93 -0.16
N GLY A 254 8.18 0.02 0.70
CA GLY A 254 6.85 0.15 1.26
C GLY A 254 6.57 -0.74 2.47
N THR A 255 5.63 -0.27 3.28
CA THR A 255 5.13 -0.99 4.45
C THR A 255 4.46 -2.32 4.10
N THR A 256 3.96 -2.45 2.87
CA THR A 256 3.38 -3.71 2.35
C THR A 256 4.43 -4.81 2.22
N SER A 257 5.63 -4.50 1.72
CA SER A 257 6.75 -5.45 1.66
C SER A 257 7.21 -5.87 3.06
N VAL A 258 7.27 -4.92 4.01
CA VAL A 258 7.57 -5.23 5.43
C VAL A 258 6.54 -6.20 5.99
N ARG A 259 5.24 -5.88 5.85
CA ARG A 259 4.15 -6.73 6.37
C ARG A 259 4.17 -8.12 5.75
N THR A 260 4.48 -8.24 4.47
CA THR A 260 4.63 -9.54 3.80
C THR A 260 5.76 -10.35 4.41
N LEU A 261 6.96 -9.79 4.50
CA LEU A 261 8.12 -10.52 5.04
C LEU A 261 7.94 -10.88 6.51
N GLU A 262 7.45 -9.94 7.34
CA GLU A 262 7.24 -10.19 8.77
C GLU A 262 6.14 -11.24 9.03
N THR A 263 5.15 -11.37 8.13
CA THR A 263 4.14 -12.44 8.18
C THR A 263 4.73 -13.81 7.84
N MET A 264 5.68 -13.84 6.90
CA MET A 264 6.25 -15.08 6.37
C MET A 264 7.56 -15.48 7.04
N ALA A 265 8.06 -14.68 8.00
CA ALA A 265 9.32 -14.93 8.70
C ALA A 265 9.11 -15.61 10.04
N THR A 266 10.02 -16.53 10.36
CA THR A 266 10.19 -17.11 11.71
C THR A 266 10.91 -16.14 12.66
N GLU A 267 10.97 -16.47 13.95
CA GLU A 267 11.58 -15.61 14.98
C GLU A 267 13.07 -15.35 14.79
N ASP A 268 13.76 -16.23 14.10
CA ASP A 268 15.16 -16.09 13.68
C ASP A 268 15.35 -15.36 12.33
N GLY A 269 14.26 -14.87 11.74
CA GLY A 269 14.27 -14.04 10.53
C GLY A 269 14.37 -14.82 9.23
N ILE A 270 14.20 -16.15 9.25
CA ILE A 270 14.12 -16.96 8.04
C ILE A 270 12.76 -16.73 7.37
N VAL A 271 12.78 -16.32 6.10
CA VAL A 271 11.58 -16.09 5.30
C VAL A 271 11.16 -17.41 4.65
N HIS A 272 9.89 -17.79 4.79
CA HIS A 272 9.31 -18.97 4.16
C HIS A 272 8.45 -18.61 2.95
N ALA A 273 8.49 -19.47 1.94
CA ALA A 273 7.56 -19.41 0.83
C ALA A 273 6.14 -19.78 1.25
N GLY A 274 5.17 -19.26 0.55
CA GLY A 274 3.76 -19.58 0.74
C GLY A 274 2.85 -18.39 0.46
N ALA A 275 1.55 -18.64 0.59
CA ALA A 275 0.49 -17.65 0.42
C ALA A 275 -0.50 -17.75 1.58
N ARG A 276 -0.87 -16.62 2.14
CA ARG A 276 -1.86 -16.54 3.22
C ARG A 276 -2.45 -15.15 3.36
N ASP A 277 -3.50 -15.07 4.13
CA ASP A 277 -4.01 -13.79 4.60
C ASP A 277 -3.16 -13.29 5.78
N THR A 278 -2.88 -11.98 5.81
CA THR A 278 -2.19 -11.30 6.91
C THR A 278 -3.06 -10.20 7.51
N ALA A 279 -3.15 -10.18 8.82
CA ALA A 279 -3.67 -9.08 9.62
C ALA A 279 -2.58 -8.57 10.59
N ILE A 280 -1.32 -8.71 10.21
CA ILE A 280 -0.19 -8.30 11.05
C ILE A 280 -0.27 -6.80 11.34
N PHE A 281 -0.18 -6.47 12.63
CA PHE A 281 -0.08 -5.10 13.11
C PHE A 281 1.29 -4.89 13.74
N ILE A 282 2.07 -4.01 13.13
CA ILE A 282 3.44 -3.69 13.55
C ILE A 282 3.42 -2.30 14.19
N TYR A 283 3.86 -2.22 15.44
CA TYR A 283 3.94 -1.01 16.24
C TYR A 283 5.13 -1.10 17.22
N PRO A 284 5.55 -0.03 17.90
CA PRO A 284 6.67 -0.06 18.84
C PRO A 284 6.51 -1.15 19.90
N GLY A 285 7.56 -1.99 20.04
CA GLY A 285 7.56 -3.18 20.88
C GLY A 285 7.39 -4.49 20.12
N VAL A 286 6.89 -4.45 18.89
CA VAL A 286 6.91 -5.62 17.99
C VAL A 286 8.29 -5.77 17.41
N LYS A 287 8.88 -6.97 17.58
CA LYS A 287 10.19 -7.29 17.03
C LYS A 287 10.14 -7.41 15.51
N ILE A 288 10.94 -6.62 14.82
CA ILE A 288 11.19 -6.79 13.39
C ILE A 288 12.20 -7.90 13.18
N LYS A 289 11.90 -8.87 12.31
CA LYS A 289 12.66 -10.13 12.18
C LYS A 289 13.42 -10.21 10.86
N ALA A 290 12.77 -9.79 9.78
CA ALA A 290 13.22 -10.06 8.41
C ALA A 290 13.63 -8.80 7.63
N VAL A 291 13.53 -7.61 8.21
CA VAL A 291 13.74 -6.34 7.51
C VAL A 291 14.85 -5.53 8.17
N ASP A 292 15.82 -5.08 7.38
CA ASP A 292 16.96 -4.29 7.84
C ASP A 292 16.79 -2.80 7.57
N ALA A 293 16.17 -2.41 6.44
CA ALA A 293 15.93 -1.04 6.05
C ALA A 293 14.59 -0.88 5.30
N LEU A 294 14.06 0.33 5.31
CA LEU A 294 12.74 0.63 4.73
C LEU A 294 12.76 1.90 3.89
N ILE A 295 12.29 1.80 2.64
CA ILE A 295 11.91 2.93 1.81
C ILE A 295 10.39 3.08 1.93
N THR A 296 9.89 4.26 2.33
CA THR A 296 8.47 4.51 2.54
C THR A 296 8.08 5.94 2.19
N ASN A 297 6.78 6.22 2.06
CA ASN A 297 6.27 7.59 2.04
C ASN A 297 6.10 8.12 3.47
N PHE A 298 5.83 9.42 3.61
CA PHE A 298 5.37 9.99 4.88
C PHE A 298 3.88 9.67 5.11
N HIS A 299 3.55 9.26 6.32
CA HIS A 299 2.23 8.74 6.69
C HIS A 299 1.44 9.71 7.57
N LEU A 300 0.10 9.52 7.64
CA LEU A 300 -0.81 10.33 8.46
C LEU A 300 -0.49 10.27 9.95
N PRO A 301 -0.80 11.35 10.69
CA PRO A 301 -0.91 11.29 12.14
C PRO A 301 -1.84 10.15 12.57
N GLN A 302 -1.50 9.50 13.66
CA GLN A 302 -2.30 8.44 14.30
C GLN A 302 -2.62 7.23 13.39
N SER A 303 -1.82 7.01 12.32
CA SER A 303 -2.03 5.90 11.41
C SER A 303 -1.24 4.65 11.82
N THR A 304 -1.75 3.47 11.44
CA THR A 304 -1.03 2.20 11.60
C THR A 304 0.31 2.19 10.87
N LEU A 305 0.43 2.96 9.79
CA LEU A 305 1.67 3.05 9.00
C LEU A 305 2.74 3.89 9.71
N LEU A 306 2.35 4.98 10.39
CA LEU A 306 3.28 5.71 11.25
C LEU A 306 3.72 4.86 12.45
N MET A 307 2.84 4.03 12.99
CA MET A 307 3.18 3.07 14.05
C MET A 307 4.20 2.04 13.58
N LEU A 308 4.10 1.54 12.33
CA LEU A 308 5.08 0.64 11.73
C LEU A 308 6.43 1.34 11.56
N VAL A 309 6.49 2.57 11.05
CA VAL A 309 7.71 3.37 10.99
C VAL A 309 8.31 3.53 12.39
N SER A 310 7.47 3.84 13.37
CA SER A 310 7.88 3.98 14.78
C SER A 310 8.40 2.68 15.41
N ALA A 311 7.97 1.52 14.90
CA ALA A 311 8.53 0.23 15.33
C ALA A 311 9.98 0.04 14.88
N LEU A 312 10.37 0.64 13.73
CA LEU A 312 11.73 0.58 13.20
C LEU A 312 12.66 1.64 13.82
N THR A 313 12.13 2.82 14.14
CA THR A 313 12.94 3.99 14.56
C THR A 313 12.84 4.30 16.04
N GLY A 314 11.82 3.80 16.73
CA GLY A 314 11.33 4.35 17.99
C GLY A 314 10.32 5.48 17.74
N ARG A 315 9.32 5.60 18.63
CA ARG A 315 8.24 6.60 18.49
C ARG A 315 8.76 8.04 18.48
N ASP A 316 9.58 8.40 19.44
CA ASP A 316 10.04 9.79 19.63
C ASP A 316 10.92 10.24 18.47
N GLU A 317 11.76 9.33 17.95
CA GLU A 317 12.56 9.57 16.75
C GLU A 317 11.70 9.68 15.49
N ALA A 318 10.69 8.81 15.32
CA ALA A 318 9.74 8.95 14.21
C ALA A 318 9.09 10.33 14.21
N LEU A 319 8.58 10.80 15.36
CA LEU A 319 7.94 12.10 15.47
C LEU A 319 8.92 13.25 15.24
N ARG A 320 10.17 13.13 15.71
CA ARG A 320 11.23 14.11 15.44
C ARG A 320 11.51 14.24 13.93
N VAL A 321 11.68 13.11 13.26
CA VAL A 321 11.96 13.08 11.81
C VAL A 321 10.77 13.60 11.00
N TYR A 322 9.54 13.30 11.41
CA TYR A 322 8.33 13.83 10.78
C TYR A 322 8.17 15.33 11.01
N GLY A 323 8.55 15.83 12.20
CA GLY A 323 8.62 17.26 12.49
C GLY A 323 9.61 17.99 11.58
N GLU A 324 10.81 17.41 11.37
CA GLU A 324 11.81 17.91 10.42
C GLU A 324 11.23 17.93 8.98
N ALA A 325 10.58 16.85 8.56
CA ALA A 325 9.97 16.77 7.24
C ALA A 325 8.89 17.84 7.01
N VAL A 326 8.09 18.17 8.04
CA VAL A 326 7.08 19.25 7.98
C VAL A 326 7.79 20.62 7.89
N GLN A 327 8.82 20.89 8.69
CA GLN A 327 9.57 22.14 8.67
C GLN A 327 10.26 22.37 7.32
N GLU A 328 10.85 21.32 6.76
CA GLU A 328 11.50 21.32 5.46
C GLU A 328 10.51 21.24 4.28
N ARG A 329 9.19 21.25 4.59
CA ARG A 329 8.10 21.25 3.60
C ARG A 329 8.18 20.06 2.63
N TYR A 330 8.46 18.87 3.14
CA TYR A 330 8.26 17.64 2.38
C TYR A 330 6.78 17.45 2.04
N ARG A 331 6.52 16.74 0.96
CA ARG A 331 5.19 16.38 0.52
C ARG A 331 4.80 15.05 1.15
N PHE A 332 3.57 14.93 1.60
CA PHE A 332 3.09 13.78 2.36
C PHE A 332 2.14 12.90 1.54
N PHE A 333 1.99 11.65 1.94
CA PHE A 333 1.11 10.62 1.39
C PHE A 333 1.53 10.04 0.04
N SER A 334 0.54 9.44 -0.67
CA SER A 334 0.72 8.57 -1.83
C SER A 334 1.54 9.17 -2.97
N PHE A 335 1.38 10.47 -3.22
CA PHE A 335 2.14 11.22 -4.24
C PHE A 335 3.18 12.16 -3.63
N GLY A 336 3.41 12.01 -2.35
CA GLY A 336 4.40 12.78 -1.62
C GLY A 336 5.83 12.36 -1.90
N ASP A 337 6.70 12.77 -1.00
CA ASP A 337 8.12 12.46 -1.02
C ASP A 337 8.42 11.14 -0.27
N ALA A 338 9.64 10.68 -0.36
CA ALA A 338 10.09 9.43 0.22
C ALA A 338 10.93 9.64 1.48
N MET A 339 10.95 8.63 2.33
CA MET A 339 11.84 8.46 3.46
C MET A 339 12.57 7.14 3.34
N PHE A 340 13.87 7.13 3.58
CA PHE A 340 14.69 5.93 3.72
C PHE A 340 15.19 5.80 5.15
N ILE A 341 14.96 4.66 5.77
CA ILE A 341 15.33 4.32 7.15
C ILE A 341 16.34 3.19 7.11
N GLU A 342 17.57 3.43 7.56
CA GLU A 342 18.65 2.43 7.59
C GLU A 342 19.40 2.33 8.94
#